data_abbd8c6b086269b84cdbc57e46b79dbb
#
_entry.id   abbd8c6b086269b84cdbc57e46b79dbb
#
_cell.length_a   1.000
_cell.length_b   1.000
_cell.length_c   1.000
_cell.angle_alpha   90.00
_cell.angle_beta   90.00
_cell.angle_gamma   90.00
#
_symmetry.space_group_name_H-M   'P 1'
#
loop_
_entity.id
_entity.type
_entity.pdbx_description
1 polymer ?
#
loop_
_entity_poly.entity_id
_entity_poly.type
_entity_poly.pdbx_seq_one_letter_code
_entity_poly.pdbx_strand_id
1 'polypeptide(L)'
;KKEKGDKIDIIGPLGHGIFSIDNYSNIAIIGDGIGIFPLFELAKEAHLEKKKVNTYLGFRNKECVMLEKEFQNISDKITITTDDGSYAEKGYAIDCLIKDMKEEKYDCICACGPLPMLKAIQKYAMENSIECQISLEEKMACGLGVCLGCAVKTAKSTKENPEYLHVCKNGPVFKCKDIEF
;
A
#
# COMPACT_ATOMS: atom_id res chain seq x y z
N LYS A 1 -9.55 7.18 24.60
CA LYS A 1 -9.39 5.77 24.19
C LYS A 1 -10.77 5.14 24.09
N LYS A 2 -10.97 4.26 23.10
CA LYS A 2 -12.19 3.45 23.00
C LYS A 2 -11.96 2.12 23.72
N GLU A 3 -13.03 1.60 24.35
CA GLU A 3 -13.01 0.33 25.09
C GLU A 3 -14.00 -0.65 24.47
N LYS A 4 -13.91 -1.94 24.85
CA LYS A 4 -14.86 -2.96 24.40
C LYS A 4 -16.27 -2.62 24.84
N GLY A 5 -17.18 -2.45 23.88
CA GLY A 5 -18.58 -2.06 24.09
C GLY A 5 -18.90 -0.63 23.67
N ASP A 6 -17.87 0.19 23.40
CA ASP A 6 -18.07 1.54 22.87
C ASP A 6 -18.65 1.49 21.45
N LYS A 7 -19.53 2.43 21.15
CA LYS A 7 -20.07 2.62 19.80
C LYS A 7 -19.14 3.51 18.99
N ILE A 8 -19.02 3.19 17.71
CA ILE A 8 -18.28 3.96 16.71
C ILE A 8 -19.23 4.22 15.55
N ASP A 9 -19.40 5.50 15.20
CA ASP A 9 -20.14 5.89 14.01
C ASP A 9 -19.23 5.74 12.79
N ILE A 10 -19.72 5.03 11.77
CA ILE A 10 -18.95 4.74 10.56
C ILE A 10 -19.80 5.09 9.35
N ILE A 11 -19.19 5.78 8.38
CA ILE A 11 -19.74 5.97 7.04
C ILE A 11 -18.98 5.02 6.11
N GLY A 12 -19.69 4.13 5.45
CA GLY A 12 -19.08 3.16 4.53
C GLY A 12 -20.14 2.24 3.88
N PRO A 13 -19.75 1.44 2.88
CA PRO A 13 -18.43 1.43 2.23
C PRO A 13 -18.22 2.69 1.38
N LEU A 14 -16.96 3.15 1.29
CA LEU A 14 -16.57 4.34 0.53
C LEU A 14 -15.50 3.97 -0.51
N GLY A 15 -15.52 4.69 -1.64
CA GLY A 15 -14.56 4.51 -2.73
C GLY A 15 -14.87 3.30 -3.62
N HIS A 16 -14.16 3.24 -4.75
CA HIS A 16 -14.28 2.17 -5.75
C HIS A 16 -12.93 1.53 -6.10
N GLY A 17 -11.83 2.14 -5.68
CA GLY A 17 -10.48 1.61 -5.91
C GLY A 17 -10.18 0.49 -4.92
N ILE A 18 -9.99 -0.72 -5.43
CA ILE A 18 -9.54 -1.90 -4.69
C ILE A 18 -8.26 -2.43 -5.33
N PHE A 19 -7.46 -3.17 -4.56
CA PHE A 19 -6.39 -3.95 -5.15
C PHE A 19 -6.99 -5.04 -6.05
N SER A 20 -6.44 -5.19 -7.26
CA SER A 20 -6.83 -6.24 -8.20
C SER A 20 -5.62 -7.11 -8.50
N ILE A 21 -5.71 -8.38 -8.17
CA ILE A 21 -4.61 -9.34 -8.29
C ILE A 21 -4.89 -10.50 -9.25
N ASP A 22 -6.07 -10.54 -9.90
CA ASP A 22 -6.52 -11.65 -10.74
C ASP A 22 -5.51 -12.09 -11.81
N ASN A 23 -4.81 -11.13 -12.42
CA ASN A 23 -3.90 -11.36 -13.54
C ASN A 23 -2.44 -11.58 -13.12
N TYR A 24 -2.16 -11.65 -11.82
CA TYR A 24 -0.81 -11.77 -11.30
C TYR A 24 -0.62 -13.07 -10.53
N SER A 25 0.55 -13.68 -10.66
CA SER A 25 0.91 -14.92 -9.99
C SER A 25 1.99 -14.73 -8.92
N ASN A 26 2.87 -13.74 -9.09
CA ASN A 26 3.95 -13.41 -8.16
C ASN A 26 3.86 -11.95 -7.74
N ILE A 27 3.47 -11.71 -6.48
CA ILE A 27 3.09 -10.40 -5.96
C ILE A 27 4.03 -9.98 -4.84
N ALA A 28 4.55 -8.75 -4.95
CA ALA A 28 5.21 -8.10 -3.84
C ALA A 28 4.19 -7.22 -3.09
N ILE A 29 4.04 -7.45 -1.80
CA ILE A 29 3.23 -6.63 -0.91
C ILE A 29 4.17 -5.81 -0.03
N ILE A 30 4.05 -4.49 -0.06
CA ILE A 30 4.90 -3.61 0.76
C ILE A 30 4.06 -2.62 1.57
N GLY A 31 4.22 -2.65 2.89
CA GLY A 31 3.49 -1.80 3.82
C GLY A 31 4.39 -1.17 4.87
N ASP A 32 4.02 0.02 5.34
CA ASP A 32 4.72 0.70 6.42
C ASP A 32 3.72 1.22 7.47
N GLY A 33 4.03 0.98 8.74
CA GLY A 33 3.21 1.36 9.87
C GLY A 33 1.78 0.81 9.77
N ILE A 34 0.78 1.68 9.89
CA ILE A 34 -0.63 1.28 9.81
C ILE A 34 -1.07 0.87 8.39
N GLY A 35 -0.30 1.20 7.36
CA GLY A 35 -0.57 0.80 5.98
C GLY A 35 -0.56 -0.72 5.75
N ILE A 36 -0.06 -1.49 6.71
CA ILE A 36 -0.08 -2.96 6.63
C ILE A 36 -1.48 -3.56 6.76
N PHE A 37 -2.43 -2.87 7.42
CA PHE A 37 -3.76 -3.43 7.67
C PHE A 37 -4.58 -3.69 6.40
N PRO A 38 -4.71 -2.74 5.44
CA PRO A 38 -5.40 -3.03 4.19
C PRO A 38 -4.68 -4.08 3.35
N LEU A 39 -3.35 -4.16 3.47
CA LEU A 39 -2.54 -5.15 2.75
C LEU A 39 -2.66 -6.56 3.34
N PHE A 40 -3.05 -6.69 4.60
CA PHE A 40 -3.26 -8.00 5.23
C PHE A 40 -4.42 -8.77 4.59
N GLU A 41 -5.55 -8.11 4.32
CA GLU A 41 -6.67 -8.74 3.62
C GLU A 41 -6.29 -9.11 2.18
N LEU A 42 -5.54 -8.26 1.48
CA LEU A 42 -5.01 -8.59 0.16
C LEU A 42 -4.09 -9.82 0.19
N ALA A 43 -3.17 -9.90 1.17
CA ALA A 43 -2.28 -11.05 1.32
C ALA A 43 -3.05 -12.35 1.59
N LYS A 44 -4.13 -12.29 2.39
CA LYS A 44 -5.02 -13.44 2.62
C LYS A 44 -5.72 -13.89 1.34
N GLU A 45 -6.25 -12.96 0.57
CA GLU A 45 -6.89 -13.25 -0.72
C GLU A 45 -5.89 -13.92 -1.68
N ALA A 46 -4.71 -13.33 -1.84
CA ALA A 46 -3.65 -13.88 -2.68
C ALA A 46 -3.21 -15.29 -2.24
N HIS A 47 -3.08 -15.53 -0.93
CA HIS A 47 -2.77 -16.83 -0.37
C HIS A 47 -3.86 -17.88 -0.66
N LEU A 48 -5.13 -17.52 -0.50
CA LEU A 48 -6.26 -18.41 -0.80
C LEU A 48 -6.32 -18.77 -2.30
N GLU A 49 -5.94 -17.84 -3.17
CA GLU A 49 -5.83 -18.05 -4.60
C GLU A 49 -4.52 -18.76 -5.02
N LYS A 50 -3.70 -19.18 -4.06
CA LYS A 50 -2.41 -19.86 -4.27
C LYS A 50 -1.42 -19.07 -5.13
N LYS A 51 -1.44 -17.74 -5.02
CA LYS A 51 -0.46 -16.86 -5.61
C LYS A 51 0.80 -16.84 -4.75
N LYS A 52 1.96 -16.62 -5.38
CA LYS A 52 3.21 -16.39 -4.65
C LYS A 52 3.22 -14.97 -4.09
N VAL A 53 3.40 -14.86 -2.78
CA VAL A 53 3.33 -13.59 -2.05
C VAL A 53 4.60 -13.37 -1.24
N ASN A 54 5.36 -12.34 -1.59
CA ASN A 54 6.47 -11.86 -0.75
C ASN A 54 6.08 -10.52 -0.11
N THR A 55 6.19 -10.46 1.21
CA THR A 55 5.71 -9.33 2.00
C THR A 55 6.89 -8.58 2.65
N TYR A 56 6.87 -7.26 2.54
CA TYR A 56 7.87 -6.34 3.08
C TYR A 56 7.19 -5.35 4.01
N LEU A 57 7.51 -5.41 5.30
CA LEU A 57 6.87 -4.61 6.33
C LEU A 57 7.88 -3.67 6.99
N GLY A 58 7.61 -2.37 6.93
CA GLY A 58 8.41 -1.32 7.56
C GLY A 58 7.76 -0.80 8.84
N PHE A 59 8.58 -0.52 9.84
CA PHE A 59 8.14 0.05 11.11
C PHE A 59 9.19 1.01 11.65
N ARG A 60 8.78 1.96 12.50
CA ARG A 60 9.70 2.87 13.15
C ARG A 60 10.69 2.14 14.09
N ASN A 61 10.18 1.22 14.89
CA ASN A 61 10.93 0.47 15.90
C ASN A 61 10.22 -0.83 16.27
N LYS A 62 10.86 -1.66 17.10
CA LYS A 62 10.32 -2.95 17.56
C LYS A 62 8.93 -2.86 18.19
N GLU A 63 8.65 -1.81 18.95
CA GLU A 63 7.36 -1.65 19.65
C GLU A 63 6.20 -1.41 18.68
N CYS A 64 6.49 -0.94 17.48
CA CYS A 64 5.53 -0.70 16.42
C CYS A 64 5.26 -1.93 15.54
N VAL A 65 6.02 -3.02 15.69
CA VAL A 65 5.85 -4.24 14.87
C VAL A 65 4.52 -4.92 15.20
N MET A 66 3.71 -5.12 14.17
CA MET A 66 2.38 -5.72 14.27
C MET A 66 2.17 -6.77 13.18
N LEU A 67 1.28 -7.72 13.43
CA LEU A 67 0.82 -8.74 12.47
C LEU A 67 1.94 -9.61 11.84
N GLU A 68 3.13 -9.66 12.46
CA GLU A 68 4.25 -10.44 11.92
C GLU A 68 3.87 -11.92 11.73
N LYS A 69 3.33 -12.56 12.77
CA LYS A 69 2.95 -13.98 12.73
C LYS A 69 1.83 -14.23 11.74
N GLU A 70 0.88 -13.31 11.68
CA GLU A 70 -0.25 -13.37 10.78
C GLU A 70 0.20 -13.33 9.32
N PHE A 71 1.11 -12.41 8.96
CA PHE A 71 1.70 -12.36 7.62
C PHE A 71 2.60 -13.56 7.32
N GLN A 72 3.35 -14.08 8.31
CA GLN A 72 4.16 -15.29 8.16
C GLN A 72 3.35 -16.49 7.70
N ASN A 73 2.11 -16.61 8.17
CA ASN A 73 1.24 -17.74 7.84
C ASN A 73 0.64 -17.70 6.43
N ILE A 74 0.71 -16.54 5.76
CA ILE A 74 0.03 -16.29 4.46
C ILE A 74 0.97 -15.76 3.37
N SER A 75 2.25 -15.60 3.69
CA SER A 75 3.27 -15.14 2.73
C SER A 75 4.33 -16.22 2.53
N ASP A 76 4.84 -16.34 1.30
CA ASP A 76 5.96 -17.24 0.99
C ASP A 76 7.28 -16.72 1.59
N LYS A 77 7.42 -15.40 1.63
CA LYS A 77 8.52 -14.70 2.29
C LYS A 77 7.99 -13.48 3.02
N ILE A 78 8.51 -13.25 4.22
CA ILE A 78 8.29 -12.00 4.96
C ILE A 78 9.64 -11.35 5.27
N THR A 79 9.74 -10.06 5.03
CA THR A 79 10.88 -9.23 5.42
C THR A 79 10.37 -8.10 6.29
N ILE A 80 10.94 -7.94 7.47
CA ILE A 80 10.61 -6.85 8.41
C ILE A 80 11.80 -5.94 8.53
N THR A 81 11.55 -4.64 8.50
CA THR A 81 12.57 -3.61 8.75
C THR A 81 12.12 -2.68 9.86
N THR A 82 13.09 -2.13 10.58
CA THR A 82 12.87 -1.03 11.52
C THR A 82 13.84 0.11 11.25
N ASP A 83 13.34 1.36 11.27
CA ASP A 83 14.13 2.55 10.97
C ASP A 83 15.35 2.65 11.90
N ASP A 84 15.14 2.38 13.20
CA ASP A 84 16.18 2.44 14.23
C ASP A 84 17.04 1.18 14.35
N GLY A 85 16.67 0.08 13.68
CA GLY A 85 17.35 -1.21 13.76
C GLY A 85 17.14 -1.96 15.07
N SER A 86 16.09 -1.64 15.82
CA SER A 86 15.78 -2.30 17.09
C SER A 86 15.17 -3.70 16.92
N TYR A 87 14.74 -4.05 15.69
CA TYR A 87 14.21 -5.37 15.36
C TYR A 87 14.41 -5.70 13.88
N ALA A 88 14.71 -6.97 13.59
CA ALA A 88 14.95 -7.52 12.25
C ALA A 88 15.99 -6.72 11.44
N GLU A 89 15.70 -6.33 10.19
CA GLU A 89 16.65 -5.57 9.39
C GLU A 89 16.53 -4.06 9.69
N LYS A 90 17.68 -3.37 9.74
CA LYS A 90 17.72 -1.92 9.88
C LYS A 90 17.52 -1.24 8.53
N GLY A 91 16.58 -0.31 8.44
CA GLY A 91 16.36 0.51 7.25
C GLY A 91 14.93 0.45 6.77
N TYR A 92 14.71 0.71 5.48
CA TYR A 92 13.39 0.82 4.90
C TYR A 92 12.99 -0.43 4.13
N ALA A 93 11.73 -0.82 4.22
CA ALA A 93 11.18 -2.00 3.52
C ALA A 93 11.38 -1.94 2.00
N ILE A 94 11.37 -0.73 1.41
CA ILE A 94 11.60 -0.55 -0.02
C ILE A 94 13.02 -0.96 -0.43
N ASP A 95 14.03 -0.74 0.41
CA ASP A 95 15.41 -1.11 0.07
C ASP A 95 15.56 -2.64 -0.02
N CYS A 96 14.87 -3.36 0.87
CA CYS A 96 14.81 -4.82 0.84
C CYS A 96 14.06 -5.33 -0.39
N LEU A 97 12.93 -4.71 -0.74
CA LEU A 97 12.19 -5.03 -1.96
C LEU A 97 13.09 -4.84 -3.20
N ILE A 98 13.74 -3.69 -3.36
CA ILE A 98 14.61 -3.40 -4.51
C ILE A 98 15.79 -4.38 -4.58
N LYS A 99 16.34 -4.78 -3.44
CA LYS A 99 17.41 -5.78 -3.38
C LYS A 99 16.93 -7.13 -3.90
N ASP A 100 15.78 -7.58 -3.42
CA ASP A 100 15.21 -8.87 -3.82
C ASP A 100 14.79 -8.89 -5.30
N MET A 101 14.35 -7.76 -5.85
CA MET A 101 13.98 -7.65 -7.26
C MET A 101 15.14 -7.82 -8.26
N LYS A 102 16.37 -7.90 -7.79
CA LYS A 102 17.52 -8.27 -8.63
C LYS A 102 17.53 -9.77 -8.96
N GLU A 103 16.92 -10.57 -8.10
CA GLU A 103 16.89 -12.03 -8.19
C GLU A 103 15.47 -12.57 -8.42
N GLU A 104 14.46 -11.86 -7.96
CA GLU A 104 13.05 -12.22 -8.02
C GLU A 104 12.28 -11.26 -8.93
N LYS A 105 11.43 -11.80 -9.80
CA LYS A 105 10.55 -10.99 -10.67
C LYS A 105 9.13 -11.00 -10.09
N TYR A 106 8.59 -9.83 -9.88
CA TYR A 106 7.19 -9.66 -9.48
C TYR A 106 6.35 -9.17 -10.64
N ASP A 107 5.14 -9.72 -10.76
CA ASP A 107 4.16 -9.30 -11.75
C ASP A 107 3.52 -7.97 -11.34
N CYS A 108 3.36 -7.77 -10.04
CA CYS A 108 2.76 -6.57 -9.46
C CYS A 108 3.34 -6.25 -8.08
N ILE A 109 3.46 -4.95 -7.81
CA ILE A 109 3.73 -4.41 -6.46
C ILE A 109 2.43 -3.79 -5.92
N CYS A 110 2.01 -4.22 -4.73
CA CYS A 110 0.88 -3.62 -4.01
C CYS A 110 1.40 -2.91 -2.76
N ALA A 111 1.17 -1.60 -2.66
CA ALA A 111 1.80 -0.78 -1.63
C ALA A 111 0.79 0.08 -0.85
N CYS A 112 1.02 0.21 0.47
CA CYS A 112 0.31 1.15 1.34
C CYS A 112 1.24 1.63 2.46
N GLY A 113 1.31 2.95 2.67
CA GLY A 113 2.15 3.54 3.70
C GLY A 113 2.44 5.02 3.46
N PRO A 114 3.49 5.58 4.09
CA PRO A 114 3.82 6.99 3.99
C PRO A 114 4.11 7.45 2.57
N LEU A 115 3.71 8.67 2.26
CA LEU A 115 3.88 9.27 0.93
C LEU A 115 5.31 9.19 0.37
N PRO A 116 6.39 9.41 1.15
CA PRO A 116 7.76 9.25 0.64
C PRO A 116 8.06 7.84 0.15
N MET A 117 7.56 6.80 0.84
CA MET A 117 7.70 5.41 0.41
C MET A 117 6.94 5.16 -0.89
N LEU A 118 5.69 5.62 -0.98
CA LEU A 118 4.85 5.43 -2.18
C LEU A 118 5.46 6.12 -3.41
N LYS A 119 6.02 7.32 -3.27
CA LYS A 119 6.78 8.02 -4.33
C LYS A 119 7.99 7.21 -4.80
N ALA A 120 8.76 6.67 -3.88
CA ALA A 120 9.94 5.87 -4.21
C ALA A 120 9.56 4.57 -4.93
N ILE A 121 8.48 3.91 -4.48
CA ILE A 121 7.94 2.70 -5.12
C ILE A 121 7.42 3.04 -6.53
N GLN A 122 6.64 4.12 -6.69
CA GLN A 122 6.14 4.56 -7.98
C GLN A 122 7.28 4.79 -8.97
N LYS A 123 8.28 5.56 -8.56
CA LYS A 123 9.45 5.84 -9.38
C LYS A 123 10.13 4.54 -9.83
N TYR A 124 10.42 3.66 -8.88
CA TYR A 124 11.07 2.37 -9.18
C TYR A 124 10.24 1.49 -10.11
N ALA A 125 8.93 1.37 -9.86
CA ALA A 125 8.03 0.58 -10.68
C ALA A 125 7.94 1.11 -12.12
N MET A 126 7.86 2.43 -12.29
CA MET A 126 7.81 3.07 -13.61
C MET A 126 9.13 2.91 -14.37
N GLU A 127 10.28 3.10 -13.73
CA GLU A 127 11.61 2.94 -14.35
C GLU A 127 11.87 1.48 -14.80
N ASN A 128 11.26 0.50 -14.13
CA ASN A 128 11.44 -0.92 -14.41
C ASN A 128 10.24 -1.56 -15.13
N SER A 129 9.23 -0.77 -15.53
CA SER A 129 8.01 -1.24 -16.21
C SER A 129 7.26 -2.34 -15.45
N ILE A 130 7.17 -2.20 -14.11
CA ILE A 130 6.47 -3.15 -13.24
C ILE A 130 5.08 -2.59 -12.94
N GLU A 131 4.04 -3.42 -13.05
CA GLU A 131 2.70 -2.99 -12.62
C GLU A 131 2.71 -2.75 -11.11
N CYS A 132 2.11 -1.63 -10.71
CA CYS A 132 2.10 -1.22 -9.31
C CYS A 132 0.76 -0.57 -8.95
N GLN A 133 0.23 -0.99 -7.83
CA GLN A 133 -0.99 -0.44 -7.23
C GLN A 133 -0.65 0.13 -5.86
N ILE A 134 -1.14 1.34 -5.60
CA ILE A 134 -0.87 2.07 -4.37
C ILE A 134 -2.17 2.48 -3.69
N SER A 135 -2.26 2.26 -2.40
CA SER A 135 -3.35 2.78 -1.57
C SER A 135 -2.94 4.11 -0.97
N LEU A 136 -3.73 5.14 -1.26
CA LEU A 136 -3.49 6.51 -0.81
C LEU A 136 -4.35 6.85 0.41
N GLU A 137 -3.78 7.63 1.31
CA GLU A 137 -4.47 8.25 2.42
C GLU A 137 -4.48 9.77 2.23
N GLU A 138 -5.66 10.38 2.39
CA GLU A 138 -5.82 11.83 2.34
C GLU A 138 -6.76 12.29 3.46
N LYS A 139 -6.65 13.56 3.84
CA LYS A 139 -7.56 14.16 4.81
C LYS A 139 -8.97 14.21 4.24
N MET A 140 -9.89 13.50 4.86
CA MET A 140 -11.28 13.43 4.42
C MET A 140 -12.18 14.26 5.32
N ALA A 141 -13.00 15.14 4.69
CA ALA A 141 -14.09 15.83 5.37
C ALA A 141 -15.41 15.11 5.11
N CYS A 142 -15.90 15.04 3.86
CA CYS A 142 -17.21 14.45 3.57
C CYS A 142 -17.17 12.93 3.35
N GLY A 143 -16.09 12.37 2.83
CA GLY A 143 -16.00 10.95 2.43
C GLY A 143 -16.80 10.58 1.17
N LEU A 144 -17.54 11.50 0.57
CA LEU A 144 -18.53 11.26 -0.49
C LEU A 144 -18.15 11.87 -1.85
N GLY A 145 -16.97 12.48 -1.97
CA GLY A 145 -16.52 13.12 -3.22
C GLY A 145 -17.16 14.48 -3.51
N VAL A 146 -17.76 15.14 -2.52
CA VAL A 146 -18.45 16.43 -2.69
C VAL A 146 -17.57 17.62 -2.30
N CYS A 147 -16.81 17.53 -1.22
CA CYS A 147 -16.03 18.66 -0.68
C CYS A 147 -14.69 18.89 -1.37
N LEU A 148 -14.25 17.96 -2.22
CA LEU A 148 -12.97 17.97 -2.97
C LEU A 148 -11.70 17.96 -2.10
N GLY A 149 -11.82 17.80 -0.78
CA GLY A 149 -10.70 17.90 0.16
C GLY A 149 -9.64 16.79 0.03
N CYS A 150 -10.01 15.62 -0.49
CA CYS A 150 -9.12 14.47 -0.71
C CYS A 150 -8.67 14.33 -2.18
N ALA A 151 -8.57 15.45 -2.90
CA ALA A 151 -8.16 15.45 -4.30
C ALA A 151 -6.68 15.11 -4.46
N VAL A 152 -6.39 14.19 -5.38
CA VAL A 152 -5.04 13.84 -5.82
C VAL A 152 -4.91 14.11 -7.30
N LYS A 153 -3.75 14.58 -7.72
CA LYS A 153 -3.49 14.96 -9.10
C LYS A 153 -3.27 13.71 -9.96
N THR A 154 -3.83 13.70 -11.17
CA THR A 154 -3.57 12.59 -12.10
C THR A 154 -2.29 12.82 -12.90
N ALA A 155 -1.68 11.74 -13.39
CA ALA A 155 -0.52 11.81 -14.28
C ALA A 155 -0.82 12.50 -15.62
N LYS A 156 -2.09 12.67 -15.99
CA LYS A 156 -2.54 13.38 -17.20
C LYS A 156 -2.78 14.87 -16.97
N SER A 157 -2.73 15.31 -15.72
CA SER A 157 -3.01 16.69 -15.35
C SER A 157 -1.93 17.63 -15.87
N THR A 158 -2.33 18.76 -16.50
CA THR A 158 -1.43 19.82 -16.94
C THR A 158 -1.80 21.14 -16.26
N LYS A 159 -0.99 22.16 -16.42
CA LYS A 159 -1.31 23.51 -15.91
C LYS A 159 -2.54 24.11 -16.61
N GLU A 160 -2.68 23.82 -17.90
CA GLU A 160 -3.78 24.32 -18.75
C GLU A 160 -5.07 23.50 -18.54
N ASN A 161 -4.92 22.22 -18.24
CA ASN A 161 -6.05 21.31 -18.02
C ASN A 161 -5.82 20.46 -16.75
N PRO A 162 -6.05 21.02 -15.55
CA PRO A 162 -5.86 20.31 -14.30
C PRO A 162 -6.90 19.19 -14.12
N GLU A 163 -6.41 17.97 -13.87
CA GLU A 163 -7.25 16.79 -13.67
C GLU A 163 -6.97 16.17 -12.30
N TYR A 164 -8.03 15.86 -11.54
CA TYR A 164 -7.95 15.31 -10.19
C TYR A 164 -8.87 14.12 -10.00
N LEU A 165 -8.43 13.19 -9.17
CA LEU A 165 -9.24 12.12 -8.62
C LEU A 165 -9.44 12.35 -7.11
N HIS A 166 -10.47 11.73 -6.54
CA HIS A 166 -10.77 11.87 -5.11
C HIS A 166 -10.57 10.54 -4.42
N VAL A 167 -9.69 10.49 -3.42
CA VAL A 167 -9.37 9.25 -2.70
C VAL A 167 -10.64 8.61 -2.12
N CYS A 168 -11.55 9.39 -1.56
CA CYS A 168 -12.80 8.88 -0.99
C CYS A 168 -13.82 8.32 -2.00
N LYS A 169 -13.70 8.65 -3.29
CA LYS A 169 -14.64 8.25 -4.34
C LYS A 169 -14.01 7.31 -5.35
N ASN A 170 -12.84 7.67 -5.88
CA ASN A 170 -12.15 6.94 -6.94
C ASN A 170 -11.14 5.92 -6.40
N GLY A 171 -10.61 6.16 -5.20
CA GLY A 171 -9.66 5.32 -4.48
C GLY A 171 -10.35 4.43 -3.44
N PRO A 172 -9.61 4.00 -2.40
CA PRO A 172 -8.26 4.46 -2.05
C PRO A 172 -7.13 3.91 -2.91
N VAL A 173 -7.34 2.82 -3.65
CA VAL A 173 -6.31 2.19 -4.48
C VAL A 173 -6.33 2.74 -5.90
N PHE A 174 -5.12 3.04 -6.40
CA PHE A 174 -4.89 3.54 -7.76
C PHE A 174 -3.73 2.78 -8.40
N LYS A 175 -3.72 2.68 -9.74
CA LYS A 175 -2.49 2.30 -10.46
C LYS A 175 -1.48 3.43 -10.29
N CYS A 176 -0.26 3.09 -9.93
CA CYS A 176 0.76 4.10 -9.63
C CYS A 176 1.02 5.06 -10.80
N LYS A 177 0.89 4.58 -12.04
CA LYS A 177 1.06 5.36 -13.27
C LYS A 177 -0.04 6.40 -13.53
N ASP A 178 -1.18 6.31 -12.83
CA ASP A 178 -2.32 7.22 -13.02
C ASP A 178 -2.26 8.44 -12.10
N ILE A 179 -1.37 8.44 -11.11
CA ILE A 179 -1.25 9.49 -10.08
C ILE A 179 0.07 10.24 -10.24
N GLU A 180 0.02 11.56 -10.09
CA GLU A 180 1.18 12.45 -9.97
C GLU A 180 1.40 12.84 -8.51
N PHE A 181 2.61 12.61 -7.99
CA PHE A 181 3.03 12.99 -6.63
C PHE A 181 3.87 14.28 -6.60
#